data_b403c20bf983e28625040fa232c21df2
#
_entry.id   b403c20bf983e28625040fa232c21df2
#
_cell.length_a   1.000
_cell.length_b   1.000
_cell.length_c   1.000
_cell.angle_alpha   90.00
_cell.angle_beta   90.00
_cell.angle_gamma   90.00
#
_symmetry.space_group_name_H-M   'P 1'
#
loop_
_entity.id
_entity.type
_entity.pdbx_description
1 polymer ?
#
loop_
_entity_poly.entity_id
_entity_poly.type
_entity_poly.pdbx_seq_one_letter_code
_entity_poly.pdbx_strand_id
1 'polypeptide(L)'
;MDIEAARQQMIDQQVRTWQVLDSRVLEALSRVPRERFVPEALQGAAFADASVPLPCGQTMLAAKFHGRILQAVAAEPGDTALEVGAGSGYLAACLAALGAQTTALEIHPELAALSRANLRAAGFGGVNVVDGDATAWTPNERYDIVVITSALPSYDPRYQAWLKVGGRLFVIVGTEEPMQALLVTRTSETEFRHTEQFETAVAPLENATRPSKFVF
;
A
#
# COMPACT_ATOMS: atom_id res chain seq x y z
N MET A 1 -28.53 0.09 1.91
CA MET A 1 -27.51 -0.83 2.42
C MET A 1 -26.93 -0.20 3.69
N ASP A 2 -26.86 -0.91 4.78
CA ASP A 2 -26.14 -0.46 5.98
C ASP A 2 -24.64 -0.56 5.71
N ILE A 3 -24.00 0.59 5.55
CA ILE A 3 -22.58 0.70 5.17
C ILE A 3 -21.67 0.18 6.30
N GLU A 4 -22.00 0.46 7.54
CA GLU A 4 -21.20 -0.01 8.68
C GLU A 4 -21.25 -1.52 8.83
N ALA A 5 -22.44 -2.10 8.71
CA ALA A 5 -22.60 -3.56 8.71
C ALA A 5 -21.87 -4.23 7.54
N ALA A 6 -21.94 -3.66 6.33
CA ALA A 6 -21.21 -4.18 5.16
C ALA A 6 -19.68 -4.08 5.32
N ARG A 7 -19.17 -2.98 5.89
CA ARG A 7 -17.75 -2.84 6.21
C ARG A 7 -17.30 -3.86 7.24
N GLN A 8 -18.08 -4.04 8.32
CA GLN A 8 -17.76 -5.04 9.35
C GLN A 8 -17.79 -6.46 8.78
N GLN A 9 -18.74 -6.78 7.92
CA GLN A 9 -18.82 -8.07 7.24
C GLN A 9 -17.58 -8.31 6.35
N MET A 10 -17.12 -7.30 5.59
CA MET A 10 -15.87 -7.37 4.81
C MET A 10 -14.67 -7.67 5.72
N ILE A 11 -14.55 -7.00 6.86
CA ILE A 11 -13.46 -7.23 7.81
C ILE A 11 -13.51 -8.66 8.34
N ASP A 12 -14.68 -9.15 8.78
CA ASP A 12 -14.81 -10.47 9.40
C ASP A 12 -14.65 -11.61 8.39
N GLN A 13 -15.17 -11.46 7.18
CA GLN A 13 -15.23 -12.55 6.20
C GLN A 13 -14.09 -12.55 5.18
N GLN A 14 -13.44 -11.40 4.94
CA GLN A 14 -12.38 -11.30 3.94
C GLN A 14 -11.02 -10.99 4.57
N VAL A 15 -10.95 -10.05 5.52
CA VAL A 15 -9.68 -9.61 6.09
C VAL A 15 -9.19 -10.60 7.15
N ARG A 16 -10.03 -10.95 8.13
CA ARG A 16 -9.65 -11.87 9.22
C ARG A 16 -9.37 -13.28 8.71
N THR A 17 -10.09 -13.75 7.72
CA THR A 17 -9.87 -15.07 7.09
C THR A 17 -8.52 -15.16 6.37
N TRP A 18 -7.94 -14.03 6.02
CA TRP A 18 -6.58 -13.89 5.47
C TRP A 18 -5.52 -13.67 6.57
N GLN A 19 -5.79 -14.14 7.79
CA GLN A 19 -4.87 -14.10 8.93
C GLN A 19 -4.47 -12.69 9.37
N VAL A 20 -5.32 -11.70 9.15
CA VAL A 20 -5.14 -10.36 9.72
C VAL A 20 -5.80 -10.37 11.09
N LEU A 21 -4.99 -10.43 12.15
CA LEU A 21 -5.43 -10.60 13.53
C LEU A 21 -5.03 -9.44 14.45
N ASP A 22 -4.17 -8.52 13.98
CA ASP A 22 -3.80 -7.31 14.72
C ASP A 22 -5.04 -6.42 14.91
N SER A 23 -5.46 -6.24 16.16
CA SER A 23 -6.65 -5.46 16.51
C SER A 23 -6.56 -4.00 16.08
N ARG A 24 -5.36 -3.40 16.08
CA ARG A 24 -5.14 -2.03 15.63
C ARG A 24 -5.38 -1.90 14.12
N VAL A 25 -4.93 -2.89 13.35
CA VAL A 25 -5.17 -2.95 11.90
C VAL A 25 -6.66 -3.12 11.61
N LEU A 26 -7.35 -4.04 12.30
CA LEU A 26 -8.79 -4.24 12.15
C LEU A 26 -9.58 -2.98 12.52
N GLU A 27 -9.19 -2.28 13.59
CA GLU A 27 -9.78 -1.01 13.99
C GLU A 27 -9.52 0.09 12.94
N ALA A 28 -8.31 0.21 12.41
CA ALA A 28 -8.00 1.17 11.34
C ALA A 28 -8.86 0.94 10.10
N LEU A 29 -9.01 -0.32 9.66
CA LEU A 29 -9.86 -0.69 8.54
C LEU A 29 -11.36 -0.43 8.79
N SER A 30 -11.81 -0.52 10.05
CA SER A 30 -13.17 -0.17 10.45
C SER A 30 -13.41 1.34 10.45
N ARG A 31 -12.44 2.13 10.92
CA ARG A 31 -12.51 3.59 11.02
C ARG A 31 -12.37 4.31 9.68
N VAL A 32 -11.52 3.81 8.78
CA VAL A 32 -11.28 4.43 7.48
C VAL A 32 -12.39 4.06 6.51
N PRO A 33 -13.22 5.01 6.05
CA PRO A 33 -14.40 4.72 5.23
C PRO A 33 -14.00 4.33 3.81
N ARG A 34 -13.73 3.04 3.58
CA ARG A 34 -13.24 2.50 2.29
C ARG A 34 -14.10 2.94 1.10
N GLU A 35 -15.40 3.03 1.28
CA GLU A 35 -16.37 3.45 0.26
C GLU A 35 -16.16 4.88 -0.24
N ARG A 36 -15.48 5.74 0.53
CA ARG A 36 -15.12 7.10 0.10
C ARG A 36 -13.86 7.17 -0.75
N PHE A 37 -13.14 6.06 -0.85
CA PHE A 37 -11.93 5.94 -1.67
C PHE A 37 -12.18 5.18 -2.98
N VAL A 38 -13.41 4.78 -3.21
CA VAL A 38 -13.87 4.07 -4.41
C VAL A 38 -14.59 5.06 -5.31
N PRO A 39 -14.38 5.04 -6.65
CA PRO A 39 -15.13 5.87 -7.59
C PRO A 39 -16.64 5.75 -7.37
N GLU A 40 -17.37 6.86 -7.49
CA GLU A 40 -18.81 6.93 -7.20
C GLU A 40 -19.62 5.82 -7.91
N ALA A 41 -19.33 5.59 -9.18
CA ALA A 41 -19.98 4.55 -9.98
C ALA A 41 -19.72 3.11 -9.47
N LEU A 42 -18.71 2.91 -8.62
CA LEU A 42 -18.29 1.61 -8.10
C LEU A 42 -18.48 1.48 -6.59
N GLN A 43 -19.10 2.44 -5.93
CA GLN A 43 -19.31 2.41 -4.47
C GLN A 43 -20.03 1.15 -3.98
N GLY A 44 -20.93 0.59 -4.79
CA GLY A 44 -21.58 -0.69 -4.50
C GLY A 44 -20.63 -1.88 -4.40
N ALA A 45 -19.41 -1.78 -4.97
CA ALA A 45 -18.38 -2.80 -4.94
C ALA A 45 -17.29 -2.52 -3.89
N ALA A 46 -17.42 -1.45 -3.08
CA ALA A 46 -16.38 -1.05 -2.12
C ALA A 46 -16.00 -2.16 -1.14
N PHE A 47 -16.93 -3.04 -0.80
CA PHE A 47 -16.77 -4.12 0.17
C PHE A 47 -16.69 -5.51 -0.48
N ALA A 48 -16.61 -5.58 -1.82
CA ALA A 48 -16.41 -6.83 -2.53
C ALA A 48 -14.96 -7.36 -2.32
N ASP A 49 -14.80 -8.70 -2.34
CA ASP A 49 -13.48 -9.35 -2.30
C ASP A 49 -12.80 -9.29 -3.69
N ALA A 50 -12.60 -8.08 -4.18
CA ALA A 50 -12.02 -7.79 -5.48
C ALA A 50 -11.24 -6.47 -5.45
N SER A 51 -10.30 -6.32 -6.39
CA SER A 51 -9.68 -5.03 -6.68
C SER A 51 -10.67 -4.12 -7.40
N VAL A 52 -10.65 -2.83 -7.08
CA VAL A 52 -11.56 -1.84 -7.65
C VAL A 52 -10.82 -1.02 -8.72
N PRO A 53 -11.34 -0.94 -9.96
CA PRO A 53 -10.76 -0.10 -10.99
C PRO A 53 -10.67 1.38 -10.58
N LEU A 54 -9.54 2.00 -10.91
CA LEU A 54 -9.27 3.42 -10.71
C LEU A 54 -8.98 4.08 -12.08
N PRO A 55 -8.97 5.42 -12.16
CA PRO A 55 -8.47 6.14 -13.33
C PRO A 55 -7.05 5.68 -13.74
N CYS A 56 -6.61 6.07 -14.93
CA CYS A 56 -5.29 5.74 -15.49
C CYS A 56 -5.02 4.24 -15.63
N GLY A 57 -6.06 3.39 -15.67
CA GLY A 57 -5.90 1.94 -15.76
C GLY A 57 -5.35 1.27 -14.50
N GLN A 58 -5.31 1.99 -13.39
CA GLN A 58 -4.84 1.48 -12.10
C GLN A 58 -5.96 0.78 -11.32
N THR A 59 -5.62 0.16 -10.20
CA THR A 59 -6.58 -0.54 -9.34
C THR A 59 -6.30 -0.30 -7.86
N MET A 60 -7.35 -0.16 -7.08
CA MET A 60 -7.30 -0.23 -5.61
C MET A 60 -7.35 -1.70 -5.19
N LEU A 61 -6.39 -2.16 -4.41
CA LEU A 61 -6.30 -3.55 -3.97
C LEU A 61 -7.53 -3.99 -3.16
N ALA A 62 -7.84 -5.29 -3.16
CA ALA A 62 -8.85 -5.87 -2.27
C ALA A 62 -8.51 -5.62 -0.79
N ALA A 63 -9.52 -5.53 0.06
CA ALA A 63 -9.35 -5.16 1.47
C ALA A 63 -8.42 -6.11 2.24
N LYS A 64 -8.45 -7.41 1.93
CA LYS A 64 -7.57 -8.42 2.52
C LYS A 64 -6.08 -8.12 2.31
N PHE A 65 -5.69 -7.61 1.14
CA PHE A 65 -4.30 -7.25 0.85
C PHE A 65 -3.89 -6.00 1.64
N HIS A 66 -4.75 -4.99 1.74
CA HIS A 66 -4.48 -3.84 2.61
C HIS A 66 -4.27 -4.27 4.07
N GLY A 67 -5.13 -5.16 4.59
CA GLY A 67 -4.97 -5.71 5.93
C GLY A 67 -3.63 -6.44 6.11
N ARG A 68 -3.24 -7.31 5.16
CA ARG A 68 -1.96 -8.04 5.19
C ARG A 68 -0.75 -7.10 5.14
N ILE A 69 -0.81 -6.07 4.29
CA ILE A 69 0.24 -5.04 4.20
C ILE A 69 0.38 -4.31 5.53
N LEU A 70 -0.72 -3.78 6.07
CA LEU A 70 -0.72 -3.02 7.32
C LEU A 70 -0.20 -3.85 8.50
N GLN A 71 -0.63 -5.13 8.60
CA GLN A 71 -0.14 -6.04 9.64
C GLN A 71 1.35 -6.37 9.46
N ALA A 72 1.82 -6.58 8.24
CA ALA A 72 3.22 -6.88 7.97
C ALA A 72 4.15 -5.71 8.34
N VAL A 73 3.76 -4.48 7.99
CA VAL A 73 4.58 -3.30 8.31
C VAL A 73 4.44 -2.87 9.77
N ALA A 74 3.39 -3.29 10.47
CA ALA A 74 3.15 -3.07 11.90
C ALA A 74 3.43 -1.61 12.32
N ALA A 75 2.73 -0.66 11.70
CA ALA A 75 2.92 0.77 11.93
C ALA A 75 2.64 1.14 13.40
N GLU A 76 3.51 1.97 13.97
CA GLU A 76 3.38 2.50 15.32
C GLU A 76 3.13 4.02 15.28
N PRO A 77 2.47 4.59 16.31
CA PRO A 77 2.30 6.03 16.40
C PRO A 77 3.66 6.77 16.37
N GLY A 78 3.76 7.73 15.46
CA GLY A 78 4.99 8.52 15.26
C GLY A 78 5.95 7.97 14.20
N ASP A 79 5.74 6.74 13.68
CA ASP A 79 6.49 6.24 12.53
C ASP A 79 6.32 7.18 11.33
N THR A 80 7.37 7.35 10.56
CA THR A 80 7.31 7.97 9.23
C THR A 80 7.07 6.89 8.18
N ALA A 81 6.04 7.05 7.35
CA ALA A 81 5.66 6.09 6.33
C ALA A 81 5.68 6.70 4.92
N LEU A 82 6.21 5.96 3.96
CA LEU A 82 6.15 6.27 2.54
C LEU A 82 5.35 5.17 1.83
N GLU A 83 4.26 5.54 1.16
CA GLU A 83 3.56 4.70 0.20
C GLU A 83 3.97 5.09 -1.22
N VAL A 84 4.35 4.12 -2.05
CA VAL A 84 4.58 4.26 -3.48
C VAL A 84 3.38 3.68 -4.23
N GLY A 85 2.69 4.53 -4.99
CA GLY A 85 1.43 4.25 -5.64
C GLY A 85 0.24 4.62 -4.76
N ALA A 86 0.01 5.93 -4.54
CA ALA A 86 -1.08 6.42 -3.69
C ALA A 86 -2.48 5.97 -4.16
N GLY A 87 -2.67 5.87 -5.49
CA GLY A 87 -3.92 5.45 -6.10
C GLY A 87 -5.12 6.24 -5.58
N SER A 88 -6.02 5.57 -4.85
CA SER A 88 -7.17 6.21 -4.23
C SER A 88 -6.85 6.98 -2.93
N GLY A 89 -5.69 6.73 -2.30
CA GLY A 89 -5.29 7.23 -0.99
C GLY A 89 -5.73 6.36 0.20
N TYR A 90 -6.36 5.21 -0.04
CA TYR A 90 -6.93 4.40 1.03
C TYR A 90 -5.88 3.81 1.98
N LEU A 91 -4.79 3.23 1.45
CA LEU A 91 -3.75 2.65 2.29
C LEU A 91 -3.01 3.75 3.08
N ALA A 92 -2.74 4.90 2.46
CA ALA A 92 -2.18 6.07 3.15
C ALA A 92 -3.08 6.53 4.32
N ALA A 93 -4.41 6.55 4.13
CA ALA A 93 -5.36 6.86 5.19
C ALA A 93 -5.29 5.83 6.32
N CYS A 94 -5.16 4.54 6.01
CA CYS A 94 -5.04 3.47 7.01
C CYS A 94 -3.72 3.57 7.79
N LEU A 95 -2.59 3.88 7.14
CA LEU A 95 -1.30 4.13 7.80
C LEU A 95 -1.41 5.34 8.75
N ALA A 96 -2.04 6.42 8.29
CA ALA A 96 -2.29 7.60 9.13
C ALA A 96 -3.24 7.30 10.30
N ALA A 97 -4.25 6.44 10.10
CA ALA A 97 -5.16 5.99 11.17
C ALA A 97 -4.46 5.16 12.25
N LEU A 98 -3.35 4.48 11.90
CA LEU A 98 -2.45 3.78 12.83
C LEU A 98 -1.48 4.74 13.55
N GLY A 99 -1.48 6.02 13.19
CA GLY A 99 -0.66 7.06 13.82
C GLY A 99 0.64 7.39 13.08
N ALA A 100 0.87 6.84 11.89
CA ALA A 100 2.05 7.14 11.10
C ALA A 100 1.95 8.52 10.42
N GLN A 101 3.07 9.23 10.33
CA GLN A 101 3.23 10.43 9.49
C GLN A 101 3.46 9.98 8.05
N THR A 102 2.40 10.03 7.25
CA THR A 102 2.36 9.36 5.96
C THR A 102 2.61 10.32 4.80
N THR A 103 3.55 9.95 3.93
CA THR A 103 3.75 10.51 2.59
C THR A 103 3.33 9.46 1.57
N ALA A 104 2.58 9.86 0.55
CA ALA A 104 2.14 9.00 -0.55
C ALA A 104 2.65 9.57 -1.88
N LEU A 105 3.47 8.80 -2.59
CA LEU A 105 4.03 9.15 -3.90
C LEU A 105 3.17 8.57 -5.00
N GLU A 106 2.80 9.39 -6.00
CA GLU A 106 1.94 8.98 -7.12
C GLU A 106 2.49 9.53 -8.44
N ILE A 107 2.61 8.62 -9.42
CA ILE A 107 3.14 8.99 -10.76
C ILE A 107 2.09 9.69 -11.64
N HIS A 108 0.79 9.36 -11.46
CA HIS A 108 -0.30 9.95 -12.22
C HIS A 108 -0.86 11.20 -11.52
N PRO A 109 -0.72 12.41 -12.09
CA PRO A 109 -1.26 13.63 -11.47
C PRO A 109 -2.77 13.59 -11.21
N GLU A 110 -3.52 12.87 -12.06
CA GLU A 110 -4.97 12.67 -11.88
C GLU A 110 -5.26 11.85 -10.61
N LEU A 111 -4.55 10.75 -10.39
CA LEU A 111 -4.68 9.93 -9.18
C LEU A 111 -4.17 10.66 -7.94
N ALA A 112 -3.09 11.41 -8.05
CA ALA A 112 -2.59 12.23 -6.95
C ALA A 112 -3.64 13.28 -6.52
N ALA A 113 -4.32 13.92 -7.49
CA ALA A 113 -5.41 14.85 -7.20
C ALA A 113 -6.61 14.15 -6.55
N LEU A 114 -6.99 12.98 -7.07
CA LEU A 114 -8.05 12.13 -6.50
C LEU A 114 -7.72 11.72 -5.07
N SER A 115 -6.51 11.20 -4.84
CA SER A 115 -6.03 10.81 -3.52
C SER A 115 -6.13 11.96 -2.51
N ARG A 116 -5.63 13.15 -2.87
CA ARG A 116 -5.73 14.36 -2.03
C ARG A 116 -7.19 14.73 -1.72
N ALA A 117 -8.08 14.60 -2.68
CA ALA A 117 -9.51 14.91 -2.48
C ALA A 117 -10.16 13.88 -1.53
N ASN A 118 -9.94 12.59 -1.75
CA ASN A 118 -10.47 11.51 -0.92
C ASN A 118 -9.98 11.61 0.52
N LEU A 119 -8.66 11.79 0.70
CA LEU A 119 -8.04 11.93 2.02
C LEU A 119 -8.63 13.10 2.81
N ARG A 120 -8.80 14.27 2.19
CA ARG A 120 -9.44 15.41 2.84
C ARG A 120 -10.89 15.12 3.22
N ALA A 121 -11.67 14.56 2.29
CA ALA A 121 -13.07 14.23 2.52
C ALA A 121 -13.28 13.19 3.62
N ALA A 122 -12.30 12.27 3.78
CA ALA A 122 -12.32 11.23 4.82
C ALA A 122 -11.69 11.68 6.16
N GLY A 123 -11.19 12.93 6.26
CA GLY A 123 -10.60 13.47 7.51
C GLY A 123 -9.11 13.17 7.68
N PHE A 124 -8.41 12.70 6.64
CA PHE A 124 -6.97 12.39 6.63
C PHE A 124 -6.15 13.42 5.84
N GLY A 125 -6.56 14.67 5.82
CA GLY A 125 -5.88 15.76 5.10
C GLY A 125 -4.44 16.06 5.54
N GLY A 126 -3.96 15.44 6.62
CA GLY A 126 -2.56 15.50 7.06
C GLY A 126 -1.61 14.59 6.29
N VAL A 127 -2.12 13.66 5.46
CA VAL A 127 -1.29 12.84 4.57
C VAL A 127 -0.70 13.72 3.47
N ASN A 128 0.61 13.66 3.29
CA ASN A 128 1.32 14.39 2.26
C ASN A 128 1.34 13.59 0.95
N VAL A 129 0.59 14.02 -0.07
CA VAL A 129 0.61 13.38 -1.40
C VAL A 129 1.55 14.14 -2.32
N VAL A 130 2.55 13.45 -2.87
CA VAL A 130 3.60 13.97 -3.74
C VAL A 130 3.42 13.41 -5.15
N ASP A 131 3.47 14.28 -6.17
CA ASP A 131 3.50 13.86 -7.57
C ASP A 131 4.95 13.44 -7.92
N GLY A 132 5.15 12.23 -8.42
CA GLY A 132 6.48 11.78 -8.79
C GLY A 132 6.58 10.31 -9.18
N ASP A 133 7.63 10.01 -9.93
CA ASP A 133 8.01 8.66 -10.35
C ASP A 133 9.01 8.06 -9.35
N ALA A 134 8.64 6.98 -8.67
CA ALA A 134 9.48 6.31 -7.69
C ALA A 134 10.79 5.77 -8.26
N THR A 135 10.87 5.55 -9.58
CA THR A 135 12.09 5.07 -10.24
C THR A 135 13.13 6.18 -10.42
N ALA A 136 12.70 7.43 -10.44
CA ALA A 136 13.54 8.62 -10.56
C ALA A 136 13.60 9.44 -9.27
N TRP A 137 12.69 9.19 -8.32
CA TRP A 137 12.60 9.91 -7.07
C TRP A 137 13.57 9.37 -6.03
N THR A 138 14.11 10.27 -5.21
CA THR A 138 14.96 9.92 -4.06
C THR A 138 14.45 10.69 -2.85
N PRO A 139 14.15 10.02 -1.74
CA PRO A 139 13.70 10.69 -0.54
C PRO A 139 14.84 11.54 0.10
N ASN A 140 14.45 12.69 0.68
CA ASN A 140 15.40 13.55 1.41
C ASN A 140 15.75 12.97 2.80
N GLU A 141 14.95 12.04 3.30
CA GLU A 141 15.11 11.38 4.60
C GLU A 141 14.71 9.91 4.50
N ARG A 142 15.13 9.12 5.49
CA ARG A 142 14.76 7.71 5.58
C ARG A 142 13.44 7.56 6.36
N TYR A 143 12.73 6.48 6.07
CA TYR A 143 11.43 6.15 6.63
C TYR A 143 11.50 4.95 7.58
N ASP A 144 10.59 4.91 8.54
CA ASP A 144 10.34 3.73 9.37
C ASP A 144 9.61 2.66 8.56
N ILE A 145 8.75 3.10 7.64
CA ILE A 145 7.94 2.23 6.78
C ILE A 145 8.02 2.70 5.33
N VAL A 146 8.25 1.76 4.42
CA VAL A 146 8.07 1.95 2.98
C VAL A 146 7.14 0.86 2.47
N VAL A 147 6.12 1.22 1.70
CA VAL A 147 5.20 0.27 1.06
C VAL A 147 5.17 0.55 -0.44
N ILE A 148 5.44 -0.48 -1.26
CA ILE A 148 5.28 -0.42 -2.71
C ILE A 148 4.13 -1.34 -3.08
N THR A 149 3.01 -0.77 -3.55
CA THR A 149 1.77 -1.50 -3.84
C THR A 149 1.72 -2.11 -5.23
N SER A 150 2.68 -1.78 -6.10
CA SER A 150 2.85 -2.34 -7.44
C SER A 150 4.00 -3.35 -7.46
N ALA A 151 4.04 -4.25 -8.46
CA ALA A 151 5.10 -5.25 -8.56
C ALA A 151 6.40 -4.69 -9.14
N LEU A 152 7.51 -4.97 -8.49
CA LEU A 152 8.84 -4.83 -9.06
C LEU A 152 9.16 -6.07 -9.92
N PRO A 153 9.61 -5.92 -11.17
CA PRO A 153 9.99 -7.06 -12.01
C PRO A 153 11.08 -7.94 -11.41
N SER A 154 11.98 -7.35 -10.63
CA SER A 154 12.96 -8.00 -9.78
C SER A 154 13.17 -7.16 -8.53
N TYR A 155 13.67 -7.77 -7.45
CA TYR A 155 13.98 -7.02 -6.25
C TYR A 155 15.04 -5.94 -6.54
N ASP A 156 14.73 -4.70 -6.17
CA ASP A 156 15.62 -3.55 -6.35
C ASP A 156 16.07 -3.02 -4.99
N PRO A 157 17.37 -3.17 -4.64
CA PRO A 157 17.91 -2.75 -3.35
C PRO A 157 17.88 -1.24 -3.11
N ARG A 158 17.59 -0.41 -4.13
CA ARG A 158 17.41 1.04 -3.93
C ARG A 158 16.37 1.35 -2.87
N TYR A 159 15.24 0.63 -2.90
CA TYR A 159 14.11 0.90 -2.02
C TYR A 159 14.40 0.54 -0.55
N GLN A 160 15.21 -0.49 -0.29
CA GLN A 160 15.62 -0.81 1.09
C GLN A 160 16.54 0.25 1.69
N ALA A 161 17.28 1.00 0.86
CA ALA A 161 18.14 2.10 1.32
C ALA A 161 17.34 3.29 1.86
N TRP A 162 16.03 3.37 1.55
CA TRP A 162 15.12 4.38 2.06
C TRP A 162 14.68 4.12 3.51
N LEU A 163 15.03 2.97 4.08
CA LEU A 163 14.68 2.61 5.45
C LEU A 163 15.66 3.17 6.48
N LYS A 164 15.15 3.60 7.62
CA LYS A 164 15.90 3.73 8.88
C LYS A 164 16.34 2.35 9.37
N VAL A 165 17.30 2.28 10.28
CA VAL A 165 17.58 1.03 11.01
C VAL A 165 16.35 0.66 11.85
N GLY A 166 15.92 -0.59 11.79
CA GLY A 166 14.65 -1.06 12.34
C GLY A 166 13.45 -0.86 11.40
N GLY A 167 13.61 -0.11 10.30
CA GLY A 167 12.55 0.15 9.33
C GLY A 167 12.17 -1.07 8.49
N ARG A 168 10.99 -1.01 7.88
CA ARG A 168 10.33 -2.13 7.16
C ARG A 168 9.89 -1.68 5.78
N LEU A 169 10.29 -2.43 4.74
CA LEU A 169 9.83 -2.27 3.37
C LEU A 169 8.90 -3.43 3.03
N PHE A 170 7.66 -3.15 2.68
CA PHE A 170 6.79 -4.10 2.00
C PHE A 170 6.89 -3.90 0.49
N VAL A 171 7.14 -4.97 -0.25
CA VAL A 171 7.29 -4.95 -1.71
C VAL A 171 6.77 -6.23 -2.33
N ILE A 172 6.23 -6.14 -3.54
CA ILE A 172 5.80 -7.29 -4.35
C ILE A 172 6.80 -7.46 -5.50
N VAL A 173 7.29 -8.67 -5.70
CA VAL A 173 8.33 -8.96 -6.71
C VAL A 173 7.85 -10.07 -7.63
N GLY A 174 7.97 -9.84 -8.93
CA GLY A 174 7.62 -10.81 -9.97
C GLY A 174 7.18 -10.14 -11.27
N THR A 175 7.25 -10.90 -12.37
CA THR A 175 6.79 -10.48 -13.71
C THR A 175 5.61 -11.30 -14.18
N GLU A 176 5.37 -12.45 -13.56
CA GLU A 176 4.32 -13.42 -13.91
C GLU A 176 3.69 -13.93 -12.60
N GLU A 177 2.46 -14.38 -12.67
CA GLU A 177 1.74 -14.95 -11.53
C GLU A 177 2.23 -16.39 -11.22
N PRO A 178 2.38 -16.74 -9.94
CA PRO A 178 2.22 -15.90 -8.75
C PRO A 178 3.44 -14.99 -8.51
N MET A 179 3.18 -13.75 -8.06
CA MET A 179 4.19 -12.81 -7.60
C MET A 179 4.37 -12.94 -6.09
N GLN A 180 5.59 -12.70 -5.59
CA GLN A 180 5.90 -12.85 -4.17
C GLN A 180 5.86 -11.52 -3.42
N ALA A 181 5.02 -11.40 -2.41
CA ALA A 181 5.07 -10.31 -1.45
C ALA A 181 6.16 -10.57 -0.39
N LEU A 182 7.01 -9.58 -0.16
CA LEU A 182 8.14 -9.62 0.76
C LEU A 182 8.06 -8.50 1.79
N LEU A 183 8.46 -8.82 3.02
CA LEU A 183 8.80 -7.82 4.04
C LEU A 183 10.32 -7.82 4.22
N VAL A 184 10.94 -6.68 3.97
CA VAL A 184 12.37 -6.45 4.16
C VAL A 184 12.55 -5.57 5.40
N THR A 185 13.24 -6.08 6.41
CA THR A 185 13.56 -5.33 7.63
C THR A 185 15.03 -4.94 7.63
N ARG A 186 15.33 -3.66 7.80
CA ARG A 186 16.71 -3.20 7.98
C ARG A 186 17.14 -3.47 9.42
N THR A 187 18.00 -4.47 9.64
CA THR A 187 18.41 -4.92 10.98
C THR A 187 19.62 -4.16 11.53
N SER A 188 20.47 -3.61 10.65
CA SER A 188 21.61 -2.75 11.01
C SER A 188 21.87 -1.74 9.88
N GLU A 189 22.97 -1.00 9.96
CA GLU A 189 23.36 -0.06 8.90
C GLU A 189 23.59 -0.74 7.55
N THR A 190 23.99 -2.00 7.54
CA THR A 190 24.39 -2.74 6.33
C THR A 190 23.61 -4.03 6.11
N GLU A 191 22.77 -4.47 7.07
CA GLU A 191 22.09 -5.77 7.01
C GLU A 191 20.59 -5.62 6.84
N PHE A 192 20.02 -6.51 6.03
CA PHE A 192 18.60 -6.58 5.74
C PHE A 192 18.12 -8.02 5.81
N ARG A 193 16.99 -8.23 6.49
CA ARG A 193 16.32 -9.53 6.58
C ARG A 193 15.09 -9.52 5.68
N HIS A 194 14.99 -10.52 4.80
CA HIS A 194 13.86 -10.72 3.90
C HIS A 194 12.95 -11.82 4.46
N THR A 195 11.66 -11.58 4.46
CA THR A 195 10.65 -12.54 4.92
C THR A 195 9.51 -12.58 3.91
N GLU A 196 9.23 -13.76 3.38
CA GLU A 196 8.08 -14.00 2.50
C GLU A 196 6.77 -13.83 3.27
N GLN A 197 5.79 -13.19 2.63
CA GLN A 197 4.51 -12.89 3.23
C GLN A 197 3.38 -13.73 2.64
N PHE A 198 3.14 -13.57 1.35
CA PHE A 198 2.10 -14.29 0.60
C PHE A 198 2.33 -14.12 -0.90
N GLU A 199 1.66 -14.97 -1.68
CA GLU A 199 1.63 -14.85 -3.13
C GLU A 199 0.43 -14.00 -3.58
N THR A 200 0.64 -13.22 -4.66
CA THR A 200 -0.38 -12.31 -5.21
C THR A 200 -0.14 -12.04 -6.68
N ALA A 201 -1.00 -11.23 -7.28
CA ALA A 201 -0.83 -10.66 -8.60
C ALA A 201 -1.29 -9.20 -8.58
N VAL A 202 -0.40 -8.30 -8.98
CA VAL A 202 -0.69 -6.86 -9.07
C VAL A 202 -0.05 -6.26 -10.31
N ALA A 203 -0.50 -5.06 -10.71
CA ALA A 203 0.12 -4.34 -11.80
C ALA A 203 1.60 -4.06 -11.55
N PRO A 204 2.45 -4.09 -12.58
CA PRO A 204 3.86 -3.73 -12.43
C PRO A 204 4.03 -2.26 -12.06
N LEU A 205 5.08 -1.96 -11.30
CA LEU A 205 5.49 -0.57 -11.05
C LEU A 205 5.89 0.06 -12.40
N GLU A 206 5.28 1.18 -12.73
CA GLU A 206 5.59 1.89 -13.96
C GLU A 206 7.05 2.36 -13.98
N ASN A 207 7.66 2.33 -15.15
CA ASN A 207 9.06 2.68 -15.39
C ASN A 207 10.10 1.81 -14.63
N ALA A 208 9.67 0.77 -13.90
CA ALA A 208 10.61 -0.15 -13.26
C ALA A 208 11.42 -0.91 -14.31
N THR A 209 12.73 -1.00 -14.10
CA THR A 209 13.64 -1.70 -14.99
C THR A 209 13.31 -3.20 -15.03
N ARG A 210 13.01 -3.72 -16.21
CA ARG A 210 12.82 -5.16 -16.41
C ARG A 210 14.18 -5.84 -16.61
N PRO A 211 14.43 -6.99 -15.98
CA PRO A 211 15.63 -7.76 -16.28
C PRO A 211 15.63 -8.15 -17.77
N SER A 212 16.79 -8.11 -18.41
CA SER A 212 16.93 -8.56 -19.81
C SER A 212 16.52 -10.02 -19.90
N LYS A 213 15.58 -10.36 -20.80
CA LYS A 213 15.31 -11.77 -21.10
C LYS A 213 16.56 -12.34 -21.77
N PHE A 214 17.12 -13.38 -21.17
CA PHE A 214 18.13 -14.18 -21.87
C PHE A 214 17.44 -14.81 -23.11
N VAL A 215 17.88 -14.43 -24.28
CA VAL A 215 17.52 -15.10 -25.54
C VAL A 215 18.64 -16.10 -25.79
N PHE A 216 18.32 -17.40 -25.70
CA PHE A 216 19.21 -18.47 -26.11
C PHE A 216 19.26 -18.57 -27.64
#